data_d0c8c8a9ee1eb3a906e091ad16f76be2
#
_entry.id   d0c8c8a9ee1eb3a906e091ad16f76be2
#
_cell.length_a   1.000
_cell.length_b   1.000
_cell.length_c   1.000
_cell.angle_alpha   90.00
_cell.angle_beta   90.00
_cell.angle_gamma   90.00
#
_symmetry.space_group_name_H-M   'P 1'
#
loop_
_entity.id
_entity.type
_entity.pdbx_description
1 polymer ?
#
loop_
_entity_poly.entity_id
_entity_poly.type
_entity_poly.pdbx_seq_one_letter_code
_entity_poly.pdbx_strand_id
1 'polypeptide(L)'
;MLDLIDLKILRTLQAQGRARLADIAEQVALSAPAVMERVKKLEVNGVIKGYTALVDGKTVGKDVTAFIGVSIGNQRDLDRFAAQMLNYADVLECHHVTGDESFILKVKARNTGALEKLLGEIRSVEGVTRTITKVVLSTAKESQVLELDDNLTEGHARRK
;
A
#
# COMPACT_ATOMS: atom_id res chain seq x y z
N MET A 1 -17.66 3.46 13.51
CA MET A 1 -16.87 2.81 14.58
C MET A 1 -16.83 1.34 14.25
N LEU A 2 -15.65 0.69 14.33
CA LEU A 2 -15.51 -0.76 14.12
C LEU A 2 -15.91 -1.49 15.39
N ASP A 3 -16.55 -2.65 15.26
CA ASP A 3 -16.84 -3.55 16.37
C ASP A 3 -15.97 -4.84 16.28
N LEU A 4 -16.03 -5.72 17.28
CA LEU A 4 -15.26 -6.95 17.31
C LEU A 4 -15.58 -7.90 16.14
N ILE A 5 -16.82 -7.85 15.64
CA ILE A 5 -17.23 -8.64 14.47
C ILE A 5 -16.56 -8.08 13.22
N ASP A 6 -16.54 -6.77 13.05
CA ASP A 6 -15.85 -6.11 11.93
C ASP A 6 -14.35 -6.45 11.93
N LEU A 7 -13.69 -6.46 13.11
CA LEU A 7 -12.29 -6.84 13.22
C LEU A 7 -12.05 -8.31 12.84
N LYS A 8 -12.94 -9.23 13.23
CA LYS A 8 -12.85 -10.64 12.81
C LYS A 8 -13.02 -10.79 11.30
N ILE A 9 -14.00 -10.11 10.71
CA ILE A 9 -14.20 -10.08 9.24
C ILE A 9 -12.93 -9.59 8.55
N LEU A 10 -12.36 -8.47 8.99
CA LEU A 10 -11.15 -7.88 8.43
C LEU A 10 -9.93 -8.82 8.55
N ARG A 11 -9.74 -9.49 9.70
CA ARG A 11 -8.67 -10.49 9.88
C ARG A 11 -8.80 -11.64 8.89
N THR A 12 -10.01 -12.17 8.72
CA THR A 12 -10.26 -13.25 7.76
C THR A 12 -9.97 -12.79 6.33
N LEU A 13 -10.45 -11.61 5.94
CA LEU A 13 -10.23 -11.07 4.60
C LEU A 13 -8.76 -10.71 4.33
N GLN A 14 -8.01 -10.25 5.34
CA GLN A 14 -6.57 -10.02 5.21
C GLN A 14 -5.79 -11.35 5.04
N ALA A 15 -6.18 -12.39 5.76
CA ALA A 15 -5.56 -13.70 5.65
C ALA A 15 -5.92 -14.42 4.34
N GLN A 16 -7.16 -14.26 3.89
CA GLN A 16 -7.70 -14.92 2.72
C GLN A 16 -8.66 -13.98 1.97
N GLY A 17 -8.14 -13.17 1.06
CA GLY A 17 -8.92 -12.17 0.30
C GLY A 17 -10.03 -12.77 -0.58
N ARG A 18 -10.08 -14.10 -0.76
CA ARG A 18 -11.12 -14.84 -1.48
C ARG A 18 -11.97 -15.72 -0.55
N ALA A 19 -11.98 -15.45 0.77
CA ALA A 19 -12.84 -16.16 1.70
C ALA A 19 -14.31 -16.02 1.29
N ARG A 20 -15.07 -17.12 1.32
CA ARG A 20 -16.49 -17.07 1.02
C ARG A 20 -17.23 -16.42 2.19
N LEU A 21 -18.23 -15.60 1.88
CA LEU A 21 -19.04 -14.93 2.91
C LEU A 21 -19.72 -15.91 3.88
N ALA A 22 -20.07 -17.11 3.39
CA ALA A 22 -20.63 -18.18 4.23
C ALA A 22 -19.62 -18.65 5.30
N ASP A 23 -18.35 -18.84 4.91
CA ASP A 23 -17.30 -19.29 5.84
C ASP A 23 -17.01 -18.21 6.89
N ILE A 24 -17.04 -16.93 6.50
CA ILE A 24 -16.92 -15.81 7.43
C ILE A 24 -18.11 -15.76 8.39
N ALA A 25 -19.33 -15.97 7.85
CA ALA A 25 -20.58 -15.92 8.62
C ALA A 25 -20.58 -16.97 9.76
N GLU A 26 -20.09 -18.18 9.50
CA GLU A 26 -19.92 -19.22 10.53
C GLU A 26 -18.94 -18.77 11.62
N GLN A 27 -17.81 -18.16 11.25
CA GLN A 27 -16.78 -17.72 12.21
C GLN A 27 -17.26 -16.59 13.12
N VAL A 28 -18.18 -15.74 12.66
CA VAL A 28 -18.69 -14.60 13.42
C VAL A 28 -20.11 -14.79 13.96
N ALA A 29 -20.68 -15.99 13.79
CA ALA A 29 -22.05 -16.36 14.23
C ALA A 29 -23.13 -15.41 13.67
N LEU A 30 -23.03 -15.07 12.38
CA LEU A 30 -24.01 -14.25 11.64
C LEU A 30 -24.49 -14.98 10.39
N SER A 31 -25.55 -14.44 9.75
CA SER A 31 -25.95 -14.89 8.42
C SER A 31 -25.04 -14.31 7.32
N ALA A 32 -24.90 -15.00 6.20
CA ALA A 32 -24.10 -14.51 5.07
C ALA A 32 -24.58 -13.14 4.54
N PRO A 33 -25.91 -12.85 4.45
CA PRO A 33 -26.38 -11.51 4.12
C PRO A 33 -25.94 -10.44 5.13
N ALA A 34 -25.93 -10.73 6.43
CA ALA A 34 -25.48 -9.79 7.45
C ALA A 34 -23.97 -9.50 7.35
N VAL A 35 -23.15 -10.53 7.05
CA VAL A 35 -21.72 -10.34 6.76
C VAL A 35 -21.53 -9.51 5.50
N MET A 36 -22.28 -9.78 4.43
CA MET A 36 -22.19 -9.01 3.19
C MET A 36 -22.49 -7.53 3.42
N GLU A 37 -23.50 -7.20 4.22
CA GLU A 37 -23.83 -5.81 4.55
C GLU A 37 -22.70 -5.13 5.32
N ARG A 38 -22.08 -5.83 6.28
CA ARG A 38 -20.92 -5.33 7.03
C ARG A 38 -19.71 -5.08 6.13
N VAL A 39 -19.37 -6.04 5.26
CA VAL A 39 -18.27 -5.88 4.29
C VAL A 39 -18.54 -4.67 3.41
N LYS A 40 -19.73 -4.53 2.84
CA LYS A 40 -20.09 -3.36 2.04
C LYS A 40 -19.95 -2.04 2.81
N LYS A 41 -20.30 -2.03 4.08
CA LYS A 41 -20.13 -0.86 4.95
C LYS A 41 -18.66 -0.52 5.19
N LEU A 42 -17.80 -1.54 5.37
CA LEU A 42 -16.35 -1.37 5.51
C LEU A 42 -15.71 -0.83 4.20
N GLU A 43 -16.19 -1.26 3.05
CA GLU A 43 -15.78 -0.75 1.73
C GLU A 43 -16.21 0.70 1.52
N VAL A 44 -17.49 1.02 1.73
CA VAL A 44 -18.02 2.38 1.57
C VAL A 44 -17.34 3.38 2.51
N ASN A 45 -17.00 2.95 3.72
CA ASN A 45 -16.29 3.79 4.69
C ASN A 45 -14.76 3.85 4.44
N GLY A 46 -14.25 3.19 3.39
CA GLY A 46 -12.84 3.19 3.04
C GLY A 46 -11.94 2.43 4.01
N VAL A 47 -12.49 1.61 4.90
CA VAL A 47 -11.72 0.71 5.78
C VAL A 47 -11.11 -0.41 4.93
N ILE A 48 -11.90 -1.02 4.05
CA ILE A 48 -11.40 -1.89 2.98
C ILE A 48 -11.19 -1.00 1.76
N LYS A 49 -9.94 -0.83 1.36
CA LYS A 49 -9.56 0.01 0.21
C LYS A 49 -9.66 -0.73 -1.13
N GLY A 50 -9.72 -2.05 -1.09
CA GLY A 50 -9.78 -2.90 -2.28
C GLY A 50 -9.27 -4.31 -2.02
N TYR A 51 -9.30 -5.11 -3.06
CA TYR A 51 -8.81 -6.49 -3.08
C TYR A 51 -7.82 -6.63 -4.23
N THR A 52 -6.72 -7.30 -3.99
CA THR A 52 -5.70 -7.52 -5.03
C THR A 52 -5.10 -8.91 -4.93
N ALA A 53 -4.68 -9.46 -6.05
CA ALA A 53 -3.85 -10.64 -6.07
C ALA A 53 -2.38 -10.23 -5.84
N LEU A 54 -1.71 -10.87 -4.90
CA LEU A 54 -0.27 -10.76 -4.77
C LEU A 54 0.40 -11.59 -5.86
N VAL A 55 1.16 -10.92 -6.73
CA VAL A 55 1.82 -11.55 -7.88
C VAL A 55 3.32 -11.57 -7.64
N ASP A 56 3.94 -12.73 -7.90
CA ASP A 56 5.40 -12.86 -7.89
C ASP A 56 6.02 -12.04 -9.02
N GLY A 57 6.71 -10.97 -8.65
CA GLY A 57 7.29 -10.03 -9.60
C GLY A 57 8.29 -10.66 -10.55
N LYS A 58 9.08 -11.63 -10.05
CA LYS A 58 10.07 -12.36 -10.85
C LYS A 58 9.41 -13.17 -11.96
N THR A 59 8.34 -13.89 -11.62
CA THR A 59 7.57 -14.69 -12.58
C THR A 59 6.95 -13.85 -13.69
N VAL A 60 6.57 -12.60 -13.41
CA VAL A 60 6.00 -11.67 -14.40
C VAL A 60 7.04 -10.71 -15.00
N GLY A 61 8.31 -11.00 -14.81
CA GLY A 61 9.41 -10.25 -15.44
C GLY A 61 9.69 -8.88 -14.79
N LYS A 62 9.37 -8.70 -13.50
CA LYS A 62 9.71 -7.52 -12.68
C LYS A 62 10.66 -7.93 -11.56
N ASP A 63 11.89 -8.31 -11.95
CA ASP A 63 12.88 -8.96 -11.06
C ASP A 63 13.66 -7.98 -10.17
N VAL A 64 13.74 -6.71 -10.58
CA VAL A 64 14.48 -5.69 -9.84
C VAL A 64 13.55 -4.84 -9.00
N THR A 65 13.69 -4.92 -7.68
CA THR A 65 13.04 -4.01 -6.74
C THR A 65 14.05 -2.97 -6.27
N ALA A 66 13.65 -1.71 -6.20
CA ALA A 66 14.48 -0.65 -5.64
C ALA A 66 13.66 0.34 -4.83
N PHE A 67 14.32 0.98 -3.86
CA PHE A 67 13.83 2.17 -3.18
C PHE A 67 14.61 3.38 -3.67
N ILE A 68 13.88 4.42 -4.07
CA ILE A 68 14.47 5.65 -4.60
C ILE A 68 14.08 6.80 -3.66
N GLY A 69 15.07 7.33 -2.95
CA GLY A 69 14.92 8.59 -2.24
C GLY A 69 15.03 9.75 -3.24
N VAL A 70 14.09 10.68 -3.17
CA VAL A 70 14.03 11.85 -4.05
C VAL A 70 14.00 13.12 -3.22
N SER A 71 14.93 14.05 -3.49
CA SER A 71 14.94 15.37 -2.87
C SER A 71 14.38 16.41 -3.85
N ILE A 72 13.43 17.20 -3.36
CA ILE A 72 12.79 18.29 -4.10
C ILE A 72 13.30 19.63 -3.57
N GLY A 73 13.77 20.49 -4.46
CA GLY A 73 14.39 21.76 -4.09
C GLY A 73 13.40 22.84 -3.64
N ASN A 74 12.14 22.76 -4.06
CA ASN A 74 11.14 23.77 -3.75
C ASN A 74 9.83 23.10 -3.28
N GLN A 75 9.29 23.58 -2.16
CA GLN A 75 8.05 23.06 -1.60
C GLN A 75 6.85 23.14 -2.56
N ARG A 76 6.83 24.09 -3.47
CA ARG A 76 5.76 24.23 -4.50
C ARG A 76 5.72 23.06 -5.49
N ASP A 77 6.82 22.31 -5.61
CA ASP A 77 6.95 21.21 -6.56
C ASP A 77 6.56 19.85 -5.98
N LEU A 78 6.32 19.75 -4.67
CA LEU A 78 5.99 18.51 -3.99
C LEU A 78 4.71 17.86 -4.54
N ASP A 79 3.61 18.61 -4.60
CA ASP A 79 2.31 18.09 -5.08
C ASP A 79 2.38 17.70 -6.55
N ARG A 80 3.08 18.49 -7.36
CA ARG A 80 3.28 18.21 -8.79
C ARG A 80 4.09 16.93 -8.98
N PHE A 81 5.18 16.77 -8.24
CA PHE A 81 5.97 15.53 -8.28
C PHE A 81 5.11 14.31 -7.90
N ALA A 82 4.39 14.38 -6.78
CA ALA A 82 3.52 13.29 -6.34
C ALA A 82 2.47 12.93 -7.40
N ALA A 83 1.83 13.91 -8.00
CA ALA A 83 0.85 13.70 -9.07
C ALA A 83 1.47 13.06 -10.33
N GLN A 84 2.70 13.41 -10.68
CA GLN A 84 3.39 12.78 -11.80
C GLN A 84 3.73 11.32 -11.54
N MET A 85 4.10 10.94 -10.30
CA MET A 85 4.43 9.57 -9.94
C MET A 85 3.24 8.60 -10.13
N LEU A 86 2.00 9.09 -10.10
CA LEU A 86 0.81 8.26 -10.38
C LEU A 86 0.78 7.72 -11.82
N ASN A 87 1.50 8.33 -12.75
CA ASN A 87 1.54 7.92 -14.15
C ASN A 87 2.62 6.86 -14.44
N TYR A 88 3.49 6.56 -13.49
CA TYR A 88 4.56 5.59 -13.66
C TYR A 88 4.13 4.21 -13.15
N ALA A 89 3.81 3.29 -14.06
CA ALA A 89 3.36 1.93 -13.71
C ALA A 89 4.40 1.13 -12.91
N ASP A 90 5.68 1.44 -13.04
CA ASP A 90 6.77 0.79 -12.33
C ASP A 90 7.03 1.40 -10.94
N VAL A 91 6.38 2.53 -10.61
CA VAL A 91 6.34 3.11 -9.26
C VAL A 91 5.13 2.54 -8.53
N LEU A 92 5.39 1.67 -7.56
CA LEU A 92 4.33 1.00 -6.79
C LEU A 92 3.89 1.81 -5.57
N GLU A 93 4.81 2.55 -4.98
CA GLU A 93 4.55 3.37 -3.79
C GLU A 93 5.30 4.71 -3.93
N CYS A 94 4.67 5.78 -3.49
CA CYS A 94 5.24 7.13 -3.42
C CYS A 94 4.85 7.75 -2.09
N HIS A 95 5.81 7.89 -1.18
CA HIS A 95 5.59 8.40 0.16
C HIS A 95 6.32 9.71 0.37
N HIS A 96 5.60 10.78 0.75
CA HIS A 96 6.21 11.98 1.28
C HIS A 96 6.69 11.70 2.70
N VAL A 97 7.97 11.95 2.97
CA VAL A 97 8.64 11.56 4.21
C VAL A 97 9.35 12.74 4.87
N THR A 98 9.68 12.56 6.14
CA THR A 98 10.59 13.47 6.86
C THR A 98 12.02 12.99 6.68
N GLY A 99 13.00 13.90 6.71
CA GLY A 99 14.44 13.61 6.60
C GLY A 99 15.07 14.34 5.42
N ASP A 100 16.17 13.78 4.91
CA ASP A 100 16.96 14.39 3.83
C ASP A 100 16.30 14.28 2.45
N GLU A 101 15.49 13.24 2.25
CA GLU A 101 14.69 13.07 1.04
C GLU A 101 13.27 13.59 1.27
N SER A 102 12.67 14.20 0.23
CA SER A 102 11.27 14.63 0.25
C SER A 102 10.32 13.44 0.02
N PHE A 103 10.73 12.50 -0.82
CA PHE A 103 9.94 11.32 -1.14
C PHE A 103 10.79 10.05 -1.11
N ILE A 104 10.13 8.92 -0.75
CA ILE A 104 10.65 7.58 -0.99
C ILE A 104 9.68 6.86 -1.93
N LEU A 105 10.22 6.35 -3.02
CA LEU A 105 9.50 5.53 -3.99
C LEU A 105 9.90 4.07 -3.83
N LYS A 106 8.92 3.15 -3.92
CA LYS A 106 9.19 1.73 -4.15
C LYS A 106 8.89 1.44 -5.61
N VAL A 107 9.87 0.88 -6.30
CA VAL A 107 9.76 0.59 -7.74
C VAL A 107 10.05 -0.87 -8.02
N LYS A 108 9.42 -1.41 -9.08
CA LYS A 108 9.75 -2.73 -9.64
C LYS A 108 10.02 -2.58 -11.13
N ALA A 109 11.24 -2.91 -11.53
CA ALA A 109 11.69 -2.86 -12.92
C ALA A 109 12.00 -4.25 -13.45
N ARG A 110 12.00 -4.41 -14.79
CA ARG A 110 12.32 -5.67 -15.45
C ARG A 110 13.77 -6.09 -15.25
N ASN A 111 14.67 -5.13 -15.34
CA ASN A 111 16.12 -5.30 -15.20
C ASN A 111 16.77 -3.96 -14.83
N THR A 112 18.09 -3.96 -14.68
CA THR A 112 18.85 -2.75 -14.33
C THR A 112 18.76 -1.65 -15.39
N GLY A 113 18.72 -2.01 -16.69
CA GLY A 113 18.54 -1.03 -17.77
C GLY A 113 17.17 -0.33 -17.72
N ALA A 114 16.09 -1.09 -17.41
CA ALA A 114 14.78 -0.50 -17.20
C ALA A 114 14.76 0.40 -15.96
N LEU A 115 15.45 0.01 -14.88
CA LEU A 115 15.61 0.85 -13.70
C LEU A 115 16.39 2.14 -14.02
N GLU A 116 17.47 2.06 -14.79
CA GLU A 116 18.25 3.23 -15.23
C GLU A 116 17.38 4.22 -16.02
N LYS A 117 16.57 3.71 -16.97
CA LYS A 117 15.63 4.52 -17.73
C LYS A 117 14.64 5.24 -16.81
N LEU A 118 14.00 4.49 -15.91
CA LEU A 118 13.06 5.06 -14.93
C LEU A 118 13.72 6.14 -14.06
N LEU A 119 14.96 5.91 -13.62
CA LEU A 119 15.74 6.90 -12.86
C LEU A 119 15.99 8.17 -13.68
N GLY A 120 16.29 8.05 -14.97
CA GLY A 120 16.44 9.17 -15.88
C GLY A 120 15.15 9.99 -15.99
N GLU A 121 14.03 9.32 -16.14
CA GLU A 121 12.70 9.95 -16.19
C GLU A 121 12.36 10.68 -14.88
N ILE A 122 12.56 10.04 -13.72
CA ILE A 122 12.33 10.65 -12.40
C ILE A 122 13.22 11.87 -12.19
N ARG A 123 14.50 11.80 -12.57
CA ARG A 123 15.45 12.93 -12.46
C ARG A 123 15.10 14.10 -13.36
N SER A 124 14.42 13.86 -14.48
CA SER A 124 13.97 14.91 -15.39
C SER A 124 12.74 15.66 -14.92
N VAL A 125 12.06 15.19 -13.87
CA VAL A 125 10.91 15.87 -13.28
C VAL A 125 11.37 17.19 -12.66
N GLU A 126 10.68 18.25 -13.00
CA GLU A 126 10.98 19.58 -12.49
C GLU A 126 10.91 19.64 -10.97
N GLY A 127 11.91 20.27 -10.35
CA GLY A 127 12.04 20.37 -8.90
C GLY A 127 12.89 19.25 -8.27
N VAL A 128 13.16 18.16 -8.97
CA VAL A 128 14.05 17.10 -8.48
C VAL A 128 15.50 17.61 -8.49
N THR A 129 16.14 17.60 -7.32
CA THR A 129 17.54 18.04 -7.15
C THR A 129 18.50 16.89 -6.97
N ARG A 130 18.02 15.79 -6.38
CA ARG A 130 18.86 14.62 -6.05
C ARG A 130 18.01 13.36 -6.00
N THR A 131 18.63 12.23 -6.38
CA THR A 131 18.05 10.89 -6.16
C THR A 131 19.10 9.98 -5.54
N ILE A 132 18.67 9.14 -4.59
CA ILE A 132 19.47 8.06 -4.00
C ILE A 132 18.72 6.76 -4.24
N THR A 133 19.37 5.79 -4.92
CA THR A 133 18.75 4.52 -5.25
C THR A 133 19.37 3.40 -4.44
N LYS A 134 18.53 2.61 -3.78
CA LYS A 134 18.89 1.40 -3.06
C LYS A 134 18.22 0.21 -3.73
N VAL A 135 19.03 -0.63 -4.40
CA VAL A 135 18.53 -1.86 -5.02
C VAL A 135 18.38 -2.94 -3.94
N VAL A 136 17.23 -3.61 -3.92
CA VAL A 136 16.97 -4.70 -2.98
C VAL A 136 17.72 -5.94 -3.43
N LEU A 137 18.58 -6.47 -2.58
CA LEU A 137 19.32 -7.70 -2.84
C LEU A 137 18.53 -8.94 -2.43
N SER A 138 17.79 -8.83 -1.33
CA SER A 138 16.89 -9.89 -0.84
C SER A 138 15.78 -9.28 0.03
N THR A 139 14.64 -9.96 0.07
CA THR A 139 13.48 -9.56 0.90
C THR A 139 13.24 -10.63 1.95
N ALA A 140 13.44 -10.31 3.22
CA ALA A 140 13.15 -11.22 4.33
C ALA A 140 11.66 -11.23 4.70
N LYS A 141 10.98 -10.08 4.56
CA LYS A 141 9.55 -9.94 4.85
C LYS A 141 8.94 -8.86 3.95
N GLU A 142 7.85 -9.20 3.29
CA GLU A 142 6.97 -8.26 2.61
C GLU A 142 5.52 -8.64 2.95
N SER A 143 4.80 -7.78 3.64
CA SER A 143 3.42 -8.04 4.06
C SER A 143 2.63 -6.74 4.07
N GLN A 144 1.38 -6.81 3.61
CA GLN A 144 0.41 -5.73 3.72
C GLN A 144 -0.64 -6.00 4.82
N VAL A 145 -0.51 -7.12 5.53
CA VAL A 145 -1.41 -7.48 6.62
C VAL A 145 -1.12 -6.60 7.83
N LEU A 146 -2.13 -5.86 8.24
CA LEU A 146 -2.09 -5.03 9.45
C LEU A 146 -2.54 -5.84 10.66
N GLU A 147 -1.82 -5.75 11.76
CA GLU A 147 -2.27 -6.25 13.05
C GLU A 147 -3.44 -5.38 13.53
N LEU A 148 -4.57 -6.02 13.86
CA LEU A 148 -5.77 -5.35 14.33
C LEU A 148 -5.93 -5.58 15.84
N ASP A 149 -5.84 -4.49 16.61
CA ASP A 149 -6.01 -4.52 18.08
C ASP A 149 -7.51 -4.55 18.43
N ASP A 150 -7.92 -5.48 19.31
CA ASP A 150 -9.30 -5.56 19.78
C ASP A 150 -9.71 -4.32 20.60
N ASN A 151 -8.76 -3.60 21.19
CA ASN A 151 -8.99 -2.35 21.90
C ASN A 151 -9.39 -1.17 20.99
N LEU A 152 -9.31 -1.31 19.66
CA LEU A 152 -9.80 -0.30 18.71
C LEU A 152 -11.30 0.00 18.86
N THR A 153 -12.06 -0.92 19.46
CA THR A 153 -13.48 -0.75 19.74
C THR A 153 -13.77 0.16 20.93
N GLU A 154 -12.81 0.33 21.85
CA GLU A 154 -12.95 1.12 23.10
C GLU A 154 -12.32 2.53 23.01
N GLY A 155 -11.47 2.78 22.02
CA GLY A 155 -10.49 3.88 22.03
C GLY A 155 -11.00 5.25 21.54
N HIS A 156 -12.21 5.42 21.02
CA HIS A 156 -12.72 6.72 20.53
C HIS A 156 -13.63 7.47 21.52
N ALA A 157 -13.88 6.89 22.69
CA ALA A 157 -14.67 7.57 23.75
C ALA A 157 -13.87 8.57 24.61
N ARG A 158 -12.53 8.68 24.43
CA ARG A 158 -11.65 9.50 25.29
C ARG A 158 -10.94 10.68 24.60
N ARG A 159 -11.39 11.13 23.44
CA ARG A 159 -10.93 12.41 22.88
C ARG A 159 -12.14 13.33 22.64
N LYS A 160 -12.59 13.95 23.68
CA LYS A 160 -13.26 15.25 23.71
C LYS A 160 -12.32 16.26 24.32
#